data_b5811163a05da58efcfd1c52a5ccae66
#
_entry.id   b5811163a05da58efcfd1c52a5ccae66
#
_cell.length_a   1.000
_cell.length_b   1.000
_cell.length_c   1.000
_cell.angle_alpha   90.00
_cell.angle_beta   90.00
_cell.angle_gamma   90.00
#
_symmetry.space_group_name_H-M   'P 1'
#
loop_
_entity.id
_entity.type
_entity.pdbx_description
1 polymer ?
#
loop_
_entity_poly.entity_id
_entity_poly.type
_entity_poly.pdbx_seq_one_letter_code
_entity_poly.pdbx_strand_id
1 'polypeptide(L)'
;MLAKYQPDVPALGYASGTMKAIWDNVRGLDVLESLPFVAGGGFGAIGHSLGGHNAVYTAAFDERLRVVVSSCGLDLYTDYYGGDPKVWQPDKGWCQVRYMPRLLHYAGRLAEIPFDFAEVIGALAPRPCLISAPLRDTNFRWQSVDRIAAAARPVYTLLGGAGALRVEHPDSDHDFPTAIRHQAYALFERHLPGGRPLTPTTIARAQG
;
A
#
# COMPACT_ATOMS: atom_id res chain seq x y z
N MET A 1 20.88 -7.21 -3.02
CA MET A 1 21.57 -6.05 -3.67
C MET A 1 20.93 -4.71 -3.32
N LEU A 2 19.59 -4.60 -3.29
CA LEU A 2 18.88 -3.34 -2.94
C LEU A 2 19.09 -2.86 -1.50
N ALA A 3 19.36 -3.73 -0.55
CA ALA A 3 19.59 -3.36 0.86
C ALA A 3 20.83 -2.45 1.08
N LYS A 4 21.73 -2.37 0.09
CA LYS A 4 22.94 -1.52 0.14
C LYS A 4 22.76 -0.17 -0.56
N TYR A 5 21.68 -0.01 -1.34
CA TYR A 5 21.39 1.24 -2.02
C TYR A 5 20.52 2.12 -1.13
N GLN A 6 21.12 3.09 -0.51
CA GLN A 6 20.42 4.13 0.25
C GLN A 6 20.65 5.46 -0.45
N PRO A 7 19.73 5.90 -1.33
CA PRO A 7 19.87 7.18 -1.99
C PRO A 7 19.78 8.30 -0.95
N ASP A 8 20.59 9.33 -1.14
CA ASP A 8 20.42 10.57 -0.38
C ASP A 8 19.15 11.27 -0.86
N VAL A 9 18.04 10.88 -0.23
CA VAL A 9 16.69 11.34 -0.59
C VAL A 9 16.57 12.87 -0.51
N PRO A 10 17.11 13.57 0.51
CA PRO A 10 17.16 15.03 0.56
C PRO A 10 17.97 15.65 -0.56
N ALA A 11 19.15 15.13 -0.90
CA ALA A 11 19.97 15.63 -2.01
C ALA A 11 19.26 15.48 -3.37
N LEU A 12 18.35 14.50 -3.49
CA LEU A 12 17.51 14.33 -4.67
C LEU A 12 16.27 15.25 -4.67
N GLY A 13 16.10 16.10 -3.67
CA GLY A 13 15.00 17.06 -3.57
C GLY A 13 13.70 16.48 -2.94
N TYR A 14 13.76 15.29 -2.34
CA TYR A 14 12.60 14.67 -1.69
C TYR A 14 12.65 14.79 -0.16
N ALA A 15 11.52 15.11 0.46
CA ALA A 15 11.42 15.20 1.91
C ALA A 15 11.40 13.83 2.61
N SER A 16 11.16 12.74 1.87
CA SER A 16 11.04 11.39 2.43
C SER A 16 11.17 10.31 1.37
N GLY A 17 11.51 9.09 1.78
CA GLY A 17 11.51 7.92 0.91
C GLY A 17 10.11 7.59 0.38
N THR A 18 9.07 7.82 1.17
CA THR A 18 7.68 7.66 0.71
C THR A 18 7.36 8.63 -0.44
N MET A 19 7.75 9.91 -0.36
CA MET A 19 7.56 10.86 -1.48
C MET A 19 8.32 10.41 -2.73
N LYS A 20 9.58 9.97 -2.56
CA LYS A 20 10.36 9.47 -3.69
C LYS A 20 9.70 8.24 -4.32
N ALA A 21 9.22 7.29 -3.51
CA ALA A 21 8.54 6.10 -4.00
C ALA A 21 7.26 6.45 -4.77
N ILE A 22 6.45 7.40 -4.27
CA ILE A 22 5.26 7.89 -4.99
C ILE A 22 5.68 8.44 -6.36
N TRP A 23 6.68 9.32 -6.40
CA TRP A 23 7.17 9.90 -7.65
C TRP A 23 7.65 8.83 -8.64
N ASP A 24 8.50 7.90 -8.17
CA ASP A 24 9.03 6.84 -9.02
C ASP A 24 7.90 5.96 -9.59
N ASN A 25 6.92 5.61 -8.76
CA ASN A 25 5.76 4.81 -9.19
C ASN A 25 4.90 5.58 -10.20
N VAL A 26 4.65 6.87 -9.98
CA VAL A 26 3.91 7.72 -10.94
C VAL A 26 4.65 7.79 -12.27
N ARG A 27 5.98 7.97 -12.26
CA ARG A 27 6.78 7.91 -13.51
C ARG A 27 6.74 6.52 -14.16
N GLY A 28 6.72 5.44 -13.35
CA GLY A 28 6.51 4.09 -13.85
C GLY A 28 5.16 3.93 -14.56
N LEU A 29 4.10 4.53 -14.01
CA LEU A 29 2.78 4.53 -14.67
C LEU A 29 2.80 5.29 -15.99
N ASP A 30 3.51 6.43 -16.09
CA ASP A 30 3.65 7.17 -17.34
C ASP A 30 4.34 6.32 -18.43
N VAL A 31 5.39 5.58 -18.03
CA VAL A 31 6.07 4.66 -18.96
C VAL A 31 5.13 3.56 -19.41
N LEU A 32 4.41 2.91 -18.47
CA LEU A 32 3.46 1.85 -18.84
C LEU A 32 2.37 2.37 -19.78
N GLU A 33 1.84 3.56 -19.52
CA GLU A 33 0.78 4.19 -20.34
C GLU A 33 1.28 4.53 -21.76
N SER A 34 2.57 4.82 -21.91
CA SER A 34 3.19 5.13 -23.21
C SER A 34 3.42 3.89 -24.09
N LEU A 35 3.33 2.67 -23.54
CA LEU A 35 3.64 1.45 -24.26
C LEU A 35 2.42 0.97 -25.08
N PRO A 36 2.56 0.73 -26.39
CA PRO A 36 1.42 0.43 -27.27
C PRO A 36 0.76 -0.92 -27.02
N PHE A 37 1.41 -1.80 -26.27
CA PHE A 37 0.89 -3.13 -25.91
C PHE A 37 0.29 -3.17 -24.49
N VAL A 38 0.33 -2.08 -23.73
CA VAL A 38 -0.31 -1.98 -22.43
C VAL A 38 -1.75 -1.53 -22.63
N ALA A 39 -2.69 -2.27 -22.05
CA ALA A 39 -4.11 -1.92 -22.12
C ALA A 39 -4.36 -0.60 -21.37
N GLY A 40 -5.08 0.31 -22.01
CA GLY A 40 -5.55 1.53 -21.37
C GLY A 40 -6.67 1.29 -20.37
N GLY A 41 -7.07 2.34 -19.63
CA GLY A 41 -8.21 2.30 -18.70
C GLY A 41 -7.85 2.16 -17.24
N GLY A 42 -6.56 2.22 -16.91
CA GLY A 42 -6.03 2.25 -15.55
C GLY A 42 -5.20 1.03 -15.17
N PHE A 43 -4.64 1.12 -13.99
CA PHE A 43 -3.68 0.14 -13.45
C PHE A 43 -4.12 -0.39 -12.09
N GLY A 44 -3.50 -1.49 -11.66
CA GLY A 44 -3.58 -1.99 -10.30
C GLY A 44 -2.25 -1.84 -9.58
N ALA A 45 -2.29 -1.56 -8.29
CA ALA A 45 -1.13 -1.60 -7.42
C ALA A 45 -1.25 -2.73 -6.42
N ILE A 46 -0.21 -3.52 -6.28
CA ILE A 46 -0.11 -4.61 -5.32
C ILE A 46 1.27 -4.60 -4.66
N GLY A 47 1.30 -4.74 -3.36
CA GLY A 47 2.56 -4.75 -2.64
C GLY A 47 2.48 -5.46 -1.29
N HIS A 48 3.63 -5.91 -0.82
CA HIS A 48 3.80 -6.53 0.49
C HIS A 48 4.74 -5.69 1.35
N SER A 49 4.45 -5.57 2.65
CA SER A 49 5.23 -4.81 3.63
C SER A 49 5.45 -3.36 3.16
N LEU A 50 6.68 -2.90 2.99
CA LEU A 50 6.97 -1.59 2.41
C LEU A 50 6.29 -1.39 1.03
N GLY A 51 6.18 -2.44 0.22
CA GLY A 51 5.45 -2.39 -1.05
C GLY A 51 3.95 -2.17 -0.85
N GLY A 52 3.34 -2.75 0.19
CA GLY A 52 1.95 -2.52 0.57
C GLY A 52 1.69 -1.08 1.00
N HIS A 53 2.59 -0.52 1.80
CA HIS A 53 2.63 0.90 2.16
C HIS A 53 2.72 1.79 0.90
N ASN A 54 3.68 1.52 0.02
CA ASN A 54 3.87 2.31 -1.20
C ASN A 54 2.68 2.22 -2.15
N ALA A 55 2.01 1.05 -2.25
CA ALA A 55 0.83 0.88 -3.09
C ALA A 55 -0.32 1.81 -2.68
N VAL A 56 -0.64 1.88 -1.38
CA VAL A 56 -1.73 2.75 -0.90
C VAL A 56 -1.37 4.23 -1.01
N TYR A 57 -0.14 4.61 -0.68
CA TYR A 57 0.29 6.00 -0.82
C TYR A 57 0.34 6.44 -2.28
N THR A 58 0.88 5.64 -3.18
CA THR A 58 0.87 5.99 -4.61
C THR A 58 -0.56 6.16 -5.12
N ALA A 59 -1.47 5.25 -4.74
CA ALA A 59 -2.86 5.32 -5.17
C ALA A 59 -3.61 6.53 -4.61
N ALA A 60 -3.23 7.04 -3.43
CA ALA A 60 -3.81 8.26 -2.88
C ALA A 60 -3.45 9.51 -3.73
N PHE A 61 -2.34 9.47 -4.48
CA PHE A 61 -1.86 10.58 -5.31
C PHE A 61 -2.03 10.37 -6.82
N ASP A 62 -2.41 9.15 -7.27
CA ASP A 62 -2.60 8.87 -8.71
C ASP A 62 -3.86 8.02 -8.94
N GLU A 63 -4.87 8.64 -9.52
CA GLU A 63 -6.16 8.02 -9.79
C GLU A 63 -6.12 6.98 -10.93
N ARG A 64 -5.02 6.88 -11.68
CA ARG A 64 -4.81 5.80 -12.65
C ARG A 64 -4.72 4.44 -12.00
N LEU A 65 -4.38 4.39 -10.70
CA LEU A 65 -4.46 3.18 -9.89
C LEU A 65 -5.92 2.91 -9.50
N ARG A 66 -6.59 2.07 -10.27
CA ARG A 66 -8.02 1.75 -10.14
C ARG A 66 -8.31 0.69 -9.08
N VAL A 67 -7.35 -0.16 -8.77
CA VAL A 67 -7.45 -1.27 -7.80
C VAL A 67 -6.19 -1.29 -6.96
N VAL A 68 -6.33 -1.44 -5.65
CA VAL A 68 -5.20 -1.40 -4.72
C VAL A 68 -5.20 -2.62 -3.82
N VAL A 69 -4.05 -3.25 -3.66
CA VAL A 69 -3.84 -4.36 -2.74
C VAL A 69 -2.64 -4.09 -1.85
N SER A 70 -2.86 -4.08 -0.55
CA SER A 70 -1.82 -3.93 0.46
C SER A 70 -1.75 -5.17 1.35
N SER A 71 -0.62 -5.84 1.37
CA SER A 71 -0.34 -6.94 2.28
C SER A 71 0.67 -6.50 3.33
N CYS A 72 0.33 -6.62 4.62
CA CYS A 72 1.22 -6.32 5.75
C CYS A 72 1.87 -4.92 5.64
N GLY A 73 1.13 -3.90 5.22
CA GLY A 73 1.70 -2.57 4.95
C GLY A 73 1.19 -1.44 5.85
N LEU A 74 0.27 -1.74 6.77
CA LEU A 74 -0.50 -0.75 7.51
C LEU A 74 -0.53 -1.07 9.01
N ASP A 75 -0.37 -0.03 9.82
CA ASP A 75 -0.66 -0.03 11.27
C ASP A 75 -0.87 1.42 11.69
N LEU A 76 -1.89 1.72 12.50
CA LEU A 76 -2.10 3.08 13.02
C LEU A 76 -0.83 3.57 13.70
N TYR A 77 -0.50 4.83 13.54
CA TYR A 77 0.71 5.39 14.15
C TYR A 77 0.71 5.23 15.68
N THR A 78 -0.44 5.39 16.31
CA THR A 78 -0.59 5.19 17.76
C THR A 78 -0.45 3.74 18.21
N ASP A 79 -0.67 2.79 17.30
CA ASP A 79 -0.66 1.35 17.61
C ASP A 79 0.66 0.66 17.28
N TYR A 80 1.43 1.26 16.38
CA TYR A 80 2.67 0.68 15.89
C TYR A 80 3.63 0.36 17.04
N TYR A 81 3.97 -0.92 17.17
CA TYR A 81 4.69 -1.48 18.33
C TYR A 81 4.10 -1.08 19.69
N GLY A 82 2.77 -0.94 19.77
CA GLY A 82 2.08 -0.55 21.01
C GLY A 82 2.29 0.92 21.40
N GLY A 83 2.73 1.76 20.46
CA GLY A 83 3.09 3.16 20.75
C GLY A 83 4.43 3.30 21.50
N ASP A 84 5.28 2.26 21.49
CA ASP A 84 6.59 2.28 22.16
C ASP A 84 7.42 3.48 21.69
N PRO A 85 7.80 4.42 22.58
CA PRO A 85 8.61 5.58 22.21
C PRO A 85 9.95 5.23 21.55
N LYS A 86 10.46 4.00 21.76
CA LYS A 86 11.73 3.54 21.17
C LYS A 86 11.68 3.41 19.65
N VAL A 87 10.50 3.22 19.08
CA VAL A 87 10.35 3.13 17.61
C VAL A 87 10.06 4.50 16.98
N TRP A 88 9.86 5.55 17.79
CA TRP A 88 9.65 6.94 17.37
C TRP A 88 10.90 7.78 17.62
N GLN A 89 12.04 7.30 17.20
CA GLN A 89 13.34 7.96 17.27
C GLN A 89 13.94 8.12 15.87
N PRO A 90 14.97 8.95 15.68
CA PRO A 90 15.67 9.07 14.41
C PRO A 90 16.03 7.70 13.84
N ASP A 91 15.74 7.50 12.56
CA ASP A 91 15.98 6.26 11.81
C ASP A 91 15.32 4.99 12.39
N LYS A 92 14.24 5.15 13.17
CA LYS A 92 13.43 4.04 13.68
C LYS A 92 12.00 4.10 13.15
N GLY A 93 11.38 2.93 13.05
CA GLY A 93 9.98 2.78 12.66
C GLY A 93 9.62 3.64 11.44
N TRP A 94 8.55 4.40 11.54
CA TRP A 94 8.08 5.31 10.49
C TRP A 94 8.95 6.57 10.34
N CYS A 95 9.84 6.87 11.30
CA CYS A 95 10.75 8.01 11.26
C CYS A 95 12.02 7.76 10.43
N GLN A 96 12.17 6.59 9.82
CA GLN A 96 13.29 6.31 8.91
C GLN A 96 13.19 7.15 7.65
N VAL A 97 14.33 7.51 7.06
CA VAL A 97 14.41 8.26 5.79
C VAL A 97 13.64 7.56 4.66
N ARG A 98 13.64 6.22 4.63
CA ARG A 98 12.88 5.42 3.64
C ARG A 98 11.36 5.51 3.79
N TYR A 99 10.87 6.06 4.93
CA TYR A 99 9.46 6.33 5.17
C TYR A 99 9.24 7.85 5.25
N MET A 100 8.89 8.37 6.43
CA MET A 100 8.50 9.77 6.64
C MET A 100 9.23 10.35 7.87
N PRO A 101 10.50 10.77 7.74
CA PRO A 101 11.33 11.20 8.88
C PRO A 101 10.73 12.40 9.64
N ARG A 102 9.87 13.21 9.02
CA ARG A 102 9.19 14.33 9.68
C ARG A 102 8.17 13.89 10.73
N LEU A 103 7.72 12.63 10.72
CA LEU A 103 6.87 12.09 11.78
C LEU A 103 7.56 12.12 13.16
N LEU A 104 8.90 12.18 13.18
CA LEU A 104 9.66 12.37 14.41
C LEU A 104 9.24 13.62 15.20
N HIS A 105 8.74 14.66 14.55
CA HIS A 105 8.24 15.87 15.21
C HIS A 105 7.03 15.60 16.13
N TYR A 106 6.37 14.47 15.94
CA TYR A 106 5.21 14.05 16.74
C TYR A 106 5.55 12.97 17.77
N ALA A 107 6.84 12.64 17.98
CA ALA A 107 7.26 11.69 19.00
C ALA A 107 6.73 12.14 20.40
N GLY A 108 6.05 11.24 21.11
CA GLY A 108 5.36 11.54 22.36
C GLY A 108 3.99 12.25 22.20
N ARG A 109 3.58 12.60 20.99
CA ARG A 109 2.32 13.30 20.68
C ARG A 109 1.65 12.72 19.43
N LEU A 110 1.64 11.38 19.29
CA LEU A 110 1.22 10.69 18.07
C LEU A 110 -0.22 11.02 17.64
N ALA A 111 -1.08 11.31 18.61
CA ALA A 111 -2.47 11.73 18.35
C ALA A 111 -2.58 13.10 17.63
N GLU A 112 -1.51 13.88 17.59
CA GLU A 112 -1.46 15.17 16.89
C GLU A 112 -0.98 15.05 15.43
N ILE A 113 -0.63 13.85 14.97
CA ILE A 113 -0.30 13.62 13.56
C ILE A 113 -1.55 13.92 12.73
N PRO A 114 -1.46 14.81 11.70
CA PRO A 114 -2.64 15.34 11.02
C PRO A 114 -3.35 14.33 10.10
N PHE A 115 -2.82 13.14 9.95
CA PHE A 115 -3.41 12.03 9.18
C PHE A 115 -2.85 10.70 9.69
N ASP A 116 -3.57 9.62 9.40
CA ASP A 116 -3.13 8.26 9.62
C ASP A 116 -3.57 7.38 8.42
N PHE A 117 -3.33 6.10 8.48
CA PHE A 117 -3.75 5.18 7.42
C PHE A 117 -5.28 5.13 7.20
N ALA A 118 -6.07 5.52 8.18
CA ALA A 118 -7.52 5.64 8.01
C ALA A 118 -7.90 6.67 6.94
N GLU A 119 -7.25 7.84 6.95
CA GLU A 119 -7.44 8.89 5.96
C GLU A 119 -6.86 8.48 4.60
N VAL A 120 -5.69 7.83 4.58
CA VAL A 120 -5.07 7.34 3.34
C VAL A 120 -5.97 6.31 2.66
N ILE A 121 -6.50 5.33 3.41
CA ILE A 121 -7.44 4.33 2.86
C ILE A 121 -8.77 4.98 2.48
N GLY A 122 -9.28 5.91 3.26
CA GLY A 122 -10.47 6.70 2.93
C GLY A 122 -10.33 7.46 1.61
N ALA A 123 -9.15 8.03 1.34
CA ALA A 123 -8.86 8.74 0.08
C ALA A 123 -8.84 7.81 -1.16
N LEU A 124 -8.80 6.51 -1.00
CA LEU A 124 -8.92 5.55 -2.10
C LEU A 124 -10.37 5.34 -2.55
N ALA A 125 -11.35 5.67 -1.71
CA ALA A 125 -12.75 5.43 -2.01
C ALA A 125 -13.23 6.17 -3.29
N PRO A 126 -14.10 5.58 -4.10
CA PRO A 126 -14.75 4.27 -3.95
C PRO A 126 -13.97 3.10 -4.61
N ARG A 127 -12.69 3.28 -4.93
CA ARG A 127 -11.85 2.29 -5.65
C ARG A 127 -11.71 0.99 -4.84
N PRO A 128 -11.75 -0.18 -5.49
CA PRO A 128 -11.52 -1.46 -4.83
C PRO A 128 -10.17 -1.49 -4.11
N CYS A 129 -10.21 -1.80 -2.82
CA CYS A 129 -9.04 -1.94 -1.97
C CYS A 129 -9.13 -3.26 -1.18
N LEU A 130 -8.11 -4.11 -1.31
CA LEU A 130 -7.93 -5.32 -0.53
C LEU A 130 -6.74 -5.16 0.40
N ILE A 131 -6.96 -5.35 1.70
CA ILE A 131 -5.91 -5.33 2.71
C ILE A 131 -5.76 -6.73 3.28
N SER A 132 -4.55 -7.28 3.26
CA SER A 132 -4.20 -8.52 3.96
C SER A 132 -3.46 -8.17 5.25
N ALA A 133 -4.04 -8.55 6.38
CA ALA A 133 -3.51 -8.33 7.72
C ALA A 133 -3.47 -9.66 8.49
N PRO A 134 -2.39 -10.43 8.39
CA PRO A 134 -2.27 -11.76 8.98
C PRO A 134 -2.43 -11.76 10.50
N LEU A 135 -3.02 -12.85 11.02
CA LEU A 135 -3.32 -12.99 12.45
C LEU A 135 -2.07 -13.04 13.34
N ARG A 136 -0.95 -13.55 12.82
CA ARG A 136 0.32 -13.70 13.55
C ARG A 136 1.42 -12.74 13.11
N ASP A 137 1.05 -11.69 12.37
CA ASP A 137 2.01 -10.66 12.01
C ASP A 137 2.49 -9.93 13.27
N THR A 138 3.78 -10.05 13.57
CA THR A 138 4.41 -9.39 14.73
C THR A 138 4.89 -7.97 14.43
N ASN A 139 4.86 -7.56 13.16
CA ASN A 139 5.29 -6.25 12.72
C ASN A 139 4.12 -5.26 12.62
N PHE A 140 2.97 -5.73 12.08
CA PHE A 140 1.75 -4.94 11.95
C PHE A 140 0.56 -5.72 12.51
N ARG A 141 -0.22 -5.10 13.39
CA ARG A 141 -1.30 -5.78 14.10
C ARG A 141 -2.60 -5.74 13.31
N TRP A 142 -3.21 -6.89 13.06
CA TRP A 142 -4.47 -6.99 12.34
C TRP A 142 -5.61 -6.19 13.01
N GLN A 143 -5.63 -6.11 14.35
CA GLN A 143 -6.63 -5.31 15.08
C GLN A 143 -6.53 -3.82 14.77
N SER A 144 -5.32 -3.33 14.53
CA SER A 144 -5.08 -1.96 14.10
C SER A 144 -5.61 -1.74 12.69
N VAL A 145 -5.38 -2.70 11.79
CA VAL A 145 -5.91 -2.66 10.42
C VAL A 145 -7.45 -2.66 10.40
N ASP A 146 -8.09 -3.40 11.30
CA ASP A 146 -9.55 -3.37 11.44
C ASP A 146 -10.06 -1.98 11.87
N ARG A 147 -9.34 -1.30 12.75
CA ARG A 147 -9.68 0.09 13.13
C ARG A 147 -9.50 1.05 11.95
N ILE A 148 -8.42 0.91 11.18
CA ILE A 148 -8.21 1.65 9.93
C ILE A 148 -9.40 1.45 8.99
N ALA A 149 -9.76 0.21 8.72
CA ALA A 149 -10.86 -0.10 7.82
C ALA A 149 -12.21 0.41 8.36
N ALA A 150 -12.47 0.26 9.65
CA ALA A 150 -13.70 0.75 10.28
C ALA A 150 -13.83 2.27 10.14
N ALA A 151 -12.75 3.02 10.31
CA ALA A 151 -12.73 4.48 10.15
C ALA A 151 -12.87 4.91 8.68
N ALA A 152 -12.32 4.16 7.72
CA ALA A 152 -12.42 4.46 6.29
C ALA A 152 -13.78 4.08 5.67
N ARG A 153 -14.48 3.06 6.18
CA ARG A 153 -15.76 2.55 5.63
C ARG A 153 -16.87 3.61 5.45
N PRO A 154 -17.07 4.59 6.36
CA PRO A 154 -18.06 5.65 6.13
C PRO A 154 -17.81 6.43 4.85
N VAL A 155 -16.54 6.72 4.49
CA VAL A 155 -16.18 7.40 3.25
C VAL A 155 -16.51 6.53 2.04
N TYR A 156 -16.18 5.24 2.09
CA TYR A 156 -16.56 4.27 1.05
C TYR A 156 -18.07 4.20 0.85
N THR A 157 -18.84 4.18 1.95
CA THR A 157 -20.31 4.16 1.90
C THR A 157 -20.85 5.45 1.26
N LEU A 158 -20.33 6.59 1.69
CA LEU A 158 -20.74 7.91 1.17
C LEU A 158 -20.52 8.03 -0.35
N LEU A 159 -19.43 7.45 -0.86
CA LEU A 159 -19.06 7.49 -2.27
C LEU A 159 -19.60 6.29 -3.09
N GLY A 160 -20.52 5.50 -2.52
CA GLY A 160 -21.19 4.39 -3.22
C GLY A 160 -20.35 3.11 -3.35
N GLY A 161 -19.22 3.01 -2.64
CA GLY A 161 -18.30 1.88 -2.67
C GLY A 161 -18.33 1.00 -1.42
N ALA A 162 -19.46 0.84 -0.72
CA ALA A 162 -19.55 0.18 0.59
C ALA A 162 -18.90 -1.23 0.65
N GLY A 163 -18.95 -2.00 -0.45
CA GLY A 163 -18.32 -3.33 -0.55
C GLY A 163 -16.91 -3.35 -1.14
N ALA A 164 -16.37 -2.19 -1.52
CA ALA A 164 -15.10 -2.12 -2.24
C ALA A 164 -13.87 -2.20 -1.32
N LEU A 165 -14.01 -1.88 -0.03
CA LEU A 165 -12.95 -2.05 0.97
C LEU A 165 -13.07 -3.41 1.66
N ARG A 166 -12.09 -4.28 1.43
CA ARG A 166 -12.03 -5.63 2.02
C ARG A 166 -10.77 -5.79 2.86
N VAL A 167 -10.93 -6.49 3.99
CA VAL A 167 -9.82 -6.91 4.85
C VAL A 167 -9.87 -8.43 4.99
N GLU A 168 -8.73 -9.07 4.84
CA GLU A 168 -8.54 -10.51 4.99
C GLU A 168 -7.49 -10.79 6.07
N HIS A 169 -7.78 -11.76 6.93
CA HIS A 169 -6.91 -12.17 8.03
C HIS A 169 -6.43 -13.61 7.86
N PRO A 170 -5.45 -13.86 6.99
CA PRO A 170 -4.91 -15.21 6.87
C PRO A 170 -4.19 -15.63 8.16
N ASP A 171 -4.26 -16.95 8.46
CA ASP A 171 -3.50 -17.53 9.56
C ASP A 171 -2.05 -17.75 9.13
N SER A 172 -1.29 -16.66 9.09
CA SER A 172 0.13 -16.63 8.74
C SER A 172 0.86 -15.53 9.53
N ASP A 173 2.18 -15.57 9.47
CA ASP A 173 3.05 -14.53 9.99
C ASP A 173 3.10 -13.33 9.01
N HIS A 174 4.16 -12.50 9.04
CA HIS A 174 4.38 -11.40 8.10
C HIS A 174 4.63 -11.92 6.67
N ASP A 175 3.55 -12.39 6.04
CA ASP A 175 3.60 -13.03 4.72
C ASP A 175 2.41 -12.62 3.85
N PHE A 176 2.50 -12.91 2.57
CA PHE A 176 1.43 -12.78 1.59
C PHE A 176 1.05 -14.15 1.01
N PRO A 177 0.20 -14.92 1.70
CA PRO A 177 -0.13 -16.29 1.33
C PRO A 177 -0.74 -16.40 -0.07
N THR A 178 -0.47 -17.52 -0.74
CA THR A 178 -0.93 -17.79 -2.09
C THR A 178 -2.45 -17.62 -2.26
N ALA A 179 -3.24 -18.07 -1.27
CA ALA A 179 -4.70 -17.93 -1.32
C ALA A 179 -5.14 -16.46 -1.39
N ILE A 180 -4.48 -15.56 -0.64
CA ILE A 180 -4.78 -14.12 -0.65
C ILE A 180 -4.26 -13.47 -1.95
N ARG A 181 -3.10 -13.91 -2.46
CA ARG A 181 -2.62 -13.45 -3.77
C ARG A 181 -3.59 -13.78 -4.89
N HIS A 182 -4.21 -14.97 -4.88
CA HIS A 182 -5.23 -15.32 -5.85
C HIS A 182 -6.48 -14.44 -5.74
N GLN A 183 -6.90 -14.08 -4.53
CA GLN A 183 -7.99 -13.11 -4.34
C GLN A 183 -7.62 -11.74 -4.93
N ALA A 184 -6.36 -11.29 -4.72
CA ALA A 184 -5.86 -10.04 -5.29
C ALA A 184 -5.87 -10.06 -6.83
N TYR A 185 -5.42 -11.15 -7.45
CA TYR A 185 -5.44 -11.29 -8.91
C TYR A 185 -6.87 -11.31 -9.46
N ALA A 186 -7.79 -12.04 -8.81
CA ALA A 186 -9.20 -12.05 -9.18
C ALA A 186 -9.85 -10.65 -9.04
N LEU A 187 -9.42 -9.85 -8.06
CA LEU A 187 -9.84 -8.47 -7.90
C LEU A 187 -9.38 -7.61 -9.08
N PHE A 188 -8.11 -7.77 -9.51
CA PHE A 188 -7.58 -7.08 -10.67
C PHE A 188 -8.32 -7.47 -11.96
N GLU A 189 -8.51 -8.77 -12.20
CA GLU A 189 -9.24 -9.26 -13.37
C GLU A 189 -10.66 -8.70 -13.47
N ARG A 190 -11.32 -8.51 -12.33
CA ARG A 190 -12.70 -7.97 -12.28
C ARG A 190 -12.77 -6.48 -12.58
N HIS A 191 -11.75 -5.71 -12.20
CA HIS A 191 -11.83 -4.25 -12.17
C HIS A 191 -10.88 -3.55 -13.14
N LEU A 192 -9.95 -4.28 -13.77
CA LEU A 192 -9.07 -3.74 -14.80
C LEU A 192 -9.54 -4.16 -16.19
N PRO A 193 -9.80 -3.22 -17.11
CA PRO A 193 -10.22 -3.55 -18.46
C PRO A 193 -9.12 -4.29 -19.22
N GLY A 194 -9.49 -5.32 -19.96
CA GLY A 194 -8.59 -6.03 -20.88
C GLY A 194 -7.68 -7.08 -20.25
N GLY A 195 -7.84 -7.38 -18.98
CA GLY A 195 -7.16 -8.50 -18.34
C GLY A 195 -7.59 -9.83 -18.95
N ARG A 196 -6.86 -10.35 -19.95
CA ARG A 196 -7.00 -11.76 -20.32
C ARG A 196 -6.34 -12.59 -19.23
N PRO A 197 -7.00 -13.65 -18.73
CA PRO A 197 -6.33 -14.60 -17.85
C PRO A 197 -5.04 -15.08 -18.53
N LEU A 198 -3.92 -14.99 -17.84
CA LEU A 198 -2.68 -15.58 -18.32
C LEU A 198 -2.88 -17.10 -18.29
N THR A 199 -3.17 -17.68 -19.45
CA THR A 199 -3.18 -19.13 -19.58
C THR A 199 -1.75 -19.66 -19.49
N PRO A 200 -1.53 -20.90 -19.02
CA PRO A 200 -0.19 -21.52 -18.98
C PRO A 200 0.55 -21.41 -20.32
N THR A 201 -0.15 -21.43 -21.44
CA THR A 201 0.38 -21.28 -22.79
C THR A 201 0.91 -19.86 -23.07
N THR A 202 0.34 -18.83 -22.45
CA THR A 202 0.79 -17.43 -22.60
C THR A 202 2.10 -17.20 -21.85
N ILE A 203 2.28 -17.87 -20.70
CA ILE A 203 3.50 -17.78 -19.89
C ILE A 203 4.68 -18.46 -20.62
N ALA A 204 4.45 -19.60 -21.25
CA ALA A 204 5.48 -20.31 -21.99
C ALA A 204 6.03 -19.55 -23.21
N ARG A 205 5.19 -18.71 -23.86
CA ARG A 205 5.60 -17.88 -25.01
C ARG A 205 6.38 -16.63 -24.63
N ALA A 206 6.31 -16.19 -23.39
CA ALA A 206 7.06 -15.01 -22.91
C ALA A 206 8.48 -15.37 -22.43
N GLN A 207 8.80 -16.67 -22.35
CA GLN A 207 10.12 -17.20 -21.93
C GLN A 207 10.97 -17.74 -23.10
N GLY A 208 10.53 -17.65 -24.32
CA GLY A 208 11.26 -17.97 -25.55
C GLY A 208 11.50 -16.72 -26.37
#